data_2be04f37e51fcbfd0897ca3f93830b02
#
_entry.id   2be04f37e51fcbfd0897ca3f93830b02
#
_cell.length_a   1.000
_cell.length_b   1.000
_cell.length_c   1.000
_cell.angle_alpha   90.00
_cell.angle_beta   90.00
_cell.angle_gamma   90.00
#
_symmetry.space_group_name_H-M   'P 1'
#
loop_
_entity.id
_entity.type
_entity.pdbx_description
1 polymer ?
#
loop_
_entity_poly.entity_id
_entity_poly.type
_entity_poly.pdbx_seq_one_letter_code
_entity_poly.pdbx_strand_id
1 'polypeptide(L)'
;MRLAPISVAAAVALAGCGNSRTPPPDVGRIPAPNGFRDLRYPSAGIALRAPSNWHEIQGNGDQVSTLAAGDAQIAIWRYRRTEPLPLDRAQLKAAKEALVAQVRSRDATFELTSSRLVIKPGTRAVELIGQGTNQGQRRTVRSLHAYGRGYEVVVDAFAPPAAFARVDEQTFGPVTRSLRLIPRA
;
A
#
# COMPACT_ATOMS: atom_id res chain seq x y z
N MET A 1 -33.51 82.45 10.72
CA MET A 1 -33.42 81.25 11.61
C MET A 1 -33.26 80.04 10.72
N ARG A 2 -32.05 79.50 10.64
CA ARG A 2 -31.78 78.28 9.84
C ARG A 2 -31.47 77.16 10.82
N LEU A 3 -32.30 76.15 10.86
CA LEU A 3 -32.12 74.92 11.64
C LEU A 3 -31.21 73.97 10.84
N ALA A 4 -30.10 73.53 11.44
CA ALA A 4 -29.21 72.48 10.90
C ALA A 4 -29.70 71.11 11.32
N PRO A 5 -29.64 70.07 10.45
CA PRO A 5 -30.00 68.73 10.83
C PRO A 5 -28.80 68.03 11.50
N ILE A 6 -29.07 67.38 12.62
CA ILE A 6 -28.15 66.51 13.35
C ILE A 6 -28.18 65.10 12.69
N SER A 7 -27.08 64.72 12.06
CA SER A 7 -26.91 63.38 11.54
C SER A 7 -26.39 62.43 12.65
N VAL A 8 -27.19 61.42 13.03
CA VAL A 8 -26.81 60.39 13.95
C VAL A 8 -26.19 59.25 13.09
N ALA A 9 -24.90 59.06 13.25
CA ALA A 9 -24.20 57.93 12.64
C ALA A 9 -24.36 56.69 13.56
N ALA A 10 -25.12 55.72 13.11
CA ALA A 10 -25.23 54.41 13.78
C ALA A 10 -24.02 53.52 13.38
N ALA A 11 -23.12 53.28 14.33
CA ALA A 11 -22.02 52.32 14.17
C ALA A 11 -22.57 50.90 14.35
N VAL A 12 -22.69 50.14 13.25
CA VAL A 12 -23.01 48.72 13.28
C VAL A 12 -21.71 47.95 13.59
N ALA A 13 -21.58 47.46 14.81
CA ALA A 13 -20.52 46.52 15.19
C ALA A 13 -20.85 45.15 14.59
N LEU A 14 -20.16 44.79 13.51
CA LEU A 14 -20.14 43.42 12.98
C LEU A 14 -19.34 42.52 13.92
N ALA A 15 -20.02 41.86 14.85
CA ALA A 15 -19.46 40.74 15.60
C ALA A 15 -19.20 39.60 14.63
N GLY A 16 -17.96 39.49 14.13
CA GLY A 16 -17.49 38.37 13.32
C GLY A 16 -17.54 37.13 14.19
N CYS A 17 -18.53 36.25 13.97
CA CYS A 17 -18.49 34.87 14.45
C CYS A 17 -17.26 34.21 13.84
N GLY A 18 -16.22 34.02 14.63
CA GLY A 18 -15.04 33.28 14.26
C GLY A 18 -15.48 31.83 13.98
N ASN A 19 -15.69 31.49 12.70
CA ASN A 19 -15.83 30.12 12.26
C ASN A 19 -14.48 29.44 12.48
N SER A 20 -14.30 28.84 13.65
CA SER A 20 -13.28 27.80 13.83
C SER A 20 -13.69 26.59 12.99
N ARG A 21 -13.45 26.68 11.68
CA ARG A 21 -13.58 25.53 10.79
C ARG A 21 -12.52 24.53 11.22
N THR A 22 -12.94 23.40 11.76
CA THR A 22 -12.07 22.24 11.90
C THR A 22 -11.45 21.99 10.52
N PRO A 23 -10.12 22.03 10.37
CA PRO A 23 -9.51 21.76 9.07
C PRO A 23 -10.02 20.40 8.57
N PRO A 24 -10.32 20.26 7.28
CA PRO A 24 -10.70 18.97 6.74
C PRO A 24 -9.62 17.96 7.06
N PRO A 25 -9.98 16.70 7.37
CA PRO A 25 -8.99 15.66 7.64
C PRO A 25 -8.01 15.59 6.47
N ASP A 26 -6.71 15.55 6.79
CA ASP A 26 -5.67 15.36 5.79
C ASP A 26 -5.72 13.91 5.28
N VAL A 27 -6.56 13.69 4.29
CA VAL A 27 -6.80 12.36 3.68
C VAL A 27 -5.56 11.79 3.00
N GLY A 28 -4.60 12.65 2.63
CA GLY A 28 -3.30 12.24 2.08
C GLY A 28 -2.32 11.76 3.14
N ARG A 29 -2.57 12.06 4.42
CA ARG A 29 -1.65 11.70 5.49
C ARG A 29 -1.73 10.21 5.79
N ILE A 30 -0.60 9.51 5.59
CA ILE A 30 -0.46 8.10 5.93
C ILE A 30 -0.15 7.99 7.43
N PRO A 31 -1.08 7.45 8.25
CA PRO A 31 -0.86 7.29 9.68
C PRO A 31 0.19 6.22 9.96
N ALA A 32 1.00 6.43 11.00
CA ALA A 32 1.85 5.36 11.53
C ALA A 32 0.99 4.20 12.07
N PRO A 33 1.49 2.96 12.03
CA PRO A 33 0.81 1.84 12.69
C PRO A 33 0.65 2.11 14.20
N ASN A 34 -0.55 1.88 14.73
CA ASN A 34 -0.81 1.90 16.17
C ASN A 34 -0.75 0.49 16.80
N GLY A 35 -0.17 -0.46 16.10
CA GLY A 35 -0.06 -1.87 16.42
C GLY A 35 -0.31 -2.73 15.17
N PHE A 36 -0.19 -4.04 15.34
CA PHE A 36 -0.41 -5.01 14.26
C PHE A 36 -1.39 -6.08 14.73
N ARG A 37 -2.32 -6.47 13.84
CA ARG A 37 -3.25 -7.58 14.00
C ARG A 37 -2.90 -8.72 13.05
N ASP A 38 -3.20 -9.94 13.45
CA ASP A 38 -3.07 -11.11 12.58
C ASP A 38 -4.26 -11.15 11.61
N LEU A 39 -3.96 -11.28 10.32
CA LEU A 39 -4.92 -11.53 9.27
C LEU A 39 -4.72 -12.94 8.74
N ARG A 40 -5.82 -13.65 8.55
CA ARG A 40 -5.84 -15.00 8.00
C ARG A 40 -6.89 -15.09 6.91
N TYR A 41 -6.47 -15.58 5.76
CA TYR A 41 -7.32 -15.86 4.60
C TYR A 41 -7.25 -17.35 4.28
N PRO A 42 -7.98 -18.22 5.02
CA PRO A 42 -7.83 -19.68 4.90
C PRO A 42 -8.14 -20.21 3.50
N SER A 43 -9.18 -19.69 2.85
CA SER A 43 -9.54 -20.02 1.46
C SER A 43 -8.44 -19.66 0.45
N ALA A 44 -7.68 -18.61 0.71
CA ALA A 44 -6.54 -18.19 -0.11
C ALA A 44 -5.22 -18.86 0.32
N GLY A 45 -5.18 -19.50 1.50
CA GLY A 45 -3.97 -20.11 2.03
C GLY A 45 -2.91 -19.10 2.50
N ILE A 46 -3.33 -17.94 3.01
CA ILE A 46 -2.48 -16.82 3.36
C ILE A 46 -2.69 -16.41 4.82
N ALA A 47 -1.59 -16.11 5.51
CA ALA A 47 -1.61 -15.41 6.79
C ALA A 47 -0.50 -14.35 6.82
N LEU A 48 -0.79 -13.20 7.40
CA LEU A 48 0.16 -12.11 7.59
C LEU A 48 -0.25 -11.21 8.77
N ARG A 49 0.61 -10.30 9.18
CA ARG A 49 0.28 -9.25 10.15
C ARG A 49 0.10 -7.92 9.43
N ALA A 50 -0.93 -7.19 9.79
CA ALA A 50 -1.27 -5.90 9.21
C ALA A 50 -1.46 -4.82 10.27
N PRO A 51 -1.23 -3.53 9.95
CA PRO A 51 -1.53 -2.45 10.89
C PRO A 51 -2.98 -2.48 11.35
N SER A 52 -3.20 -2.33 12.66
CA SER A 52 -4.55 -2.41 13.24
C SER A 52 -5.45 -1.24 12.84
N ASN A 53 -4.85 -0.09 12.52
CA ASN A 53 -5.54 1.14 12.11
C ASN A 53 -5.66 1.34 10.60
N TRP A 54 -5.29 0.34 9.78
CA TRP A 54 -5.52 0.39 8.34
C TRP A 54 -6.86 -0.25 7.99
N HIS A 55 -7.57 0.39 7.08
CA HIS A 55 -8.84 -0.12 6.58
C HIS A 55 -8.62 -1.31 5.64
N GLU A 56 -9.42 -2.35 5.82
CA GLU A 56 -9.39 -3.55 5.00
C GLU A 56 -10.59 -3.56 4.05
N ILE A 57 -10.30 -3.76 2.76
CA ILE A 57 -11.28 -3.89 1.69
C ILE A 57 -11.20 -5.32 1.16
N GLN A 58 -12.31 -6.04 1.22
CA GLN A 58 -12.42 -7.39 0.67
C GLN A 58 -12.14 -7.37 -0.82
N GLY A 59 -11.28 -8.27 -1.29
CA GLY A 59 -11.04 -8.47 -2.71
C GLY A 59 -12.07 -9.38 -3.38
N ASN A 60 -11.95 -9.51 -4.69
CA ASN A 60 -12.70 -10.48 -5.49
C ASN A 60 -11.77 -11.17 -6.50
N GLY A 61 -12.15 -12.35 -6.98
CA GLY A 61 -11.34 -13.13 -7.92
C GLY A 61 -9.96 -13.46 -7.35
N ASP A 62 -8.92 -13.09 -8.08
CA ASP A 62 -7.53 -13.29 -7.66
C ASP A 62 -7.06 -12.30 -6.59
N GLN A 63 -7.74 -11.17 -6.43
CA GLN A 63 -7.48 -10.22 -5.36
C GLN A 63 -8.09 -10.73 -4.05
N VAL A 64 -7.26 -10.95 -3.05
CA VAL A 64 -7.68 -11.47 -1.74
C VAL A 64 -8.18 -10.34 -0.86
N SER A 65 -7.41 -9.25 -0.76
CA SER A 65 -7.73 -8.10 0.08
C SER A 65 -6.87 -6.89 -0.31
N THR A 66 -7.33 -5.71 0.05
CA THR A 66 -6.53 -4.48 0.05
C THR A 66 -6.59 -3.83 1.43
N LEU A 67 -5.44 -3.44 1.95
CA LEU A 67 -5.31 -2.64 3.16
C LEU A 67 -4.94 -1.22 2.75
N ALA A 68 -5.63 -0.22 3.25
CA ALA A 68 -5.43 1.18 2.85
C ALA A 68 -5.43 2.13 4.04
N ALA A 69 -4.60 3.17 3.95
CA ALA A 69 -4.61 4.31 4.88
C ALA A 69 -3.99 5.55 4.21
N GLY A 70 -4.79 6.61 4.05
CA GLY A 70 -4.39 7.78 3.28
C GLY A 70 -3.97 7.37 1.86
N ASP A 71 -2.83 7.85 1.41
CA ASP A 71 -2.28 7.59 0.08
C ASP A 71 -1.44 6.29 0.00
N ALA A 72 -1.45 5.45 1.03
CA ALA A 72 -0.76 4.16 1.01
C ALA A 72 -1.74 2.99 0.95
N GLN A 73 -1.33 1.94 0.25
CA GLN A 73 -2.12 0.71 0.15
C GLN A 73 -1.23 -0.51 0.06
N ILE A 74 -1.76 -1.66 0.48
CA ILE A 74 -1.18 -2.98 0.33
C ILE A 74 -2.24 -3.86 -0.33
N ALA A 75 -2.02 -4.27 -1.58
CA ALA A 75 -2.89 -5.19 -2.29
C ALA A 75 -2.32 -6.61 -2.17
N ILE A 76 -3.16 -7.57 -1.85
CA ILE A 76 -2.81 -8.98 -1.69
C ILE A 76 -3.52 -9.76 -2.77
N TRP A 77 -2.74 -10.49 -3.58
CA TRP A 77 -3.21 -11.27 -4.70
C TRP A 77 -2.81 -12.73 -4.56
N ARG A 78 -3.57 -13.61 -5.16
CA ARG A 78 -3.25 -15.02 -5.27
C ARG A 78 -3.53 -15.51 -6.68
N TYR A 79 -2.48 -15.96 -7.36
CA TYR A 79 -2.57 -16.48 -8.72
C TYR A 79 -2.31 -17.99 -8.73
N ARG A 80 -3.20 -18.74 -9.38
CA ARG A 80 -2.89 -20.12 -9.72
C ARG A 80 -1.83 -20.11 -10.82
N ARG A 81 -0.74 -20.83 -10.60
CA ARG A 81 0.30 -20.93 -11.60
C ARG A 81 0.04 -22.10 -12.52
N THR A 82 0.26 -21.88 -13.82
CA THR A 82 0.33 -22.89 -14.86
C THR A 82 1.76 -23.38 -15.06
N GLU A 83 2.75 -22.48 -14.85
CA GLU A 83 4.16 -22.84 -14.90
C GLU A 83 4.63 -23.45 -13.57
N PRO A 84 5.67 -24.29 -13.61
CA PRO A 84 6.27 -24.84 -12.40
C PRO A 84 6.69 -23.73 -11.42
N LEU A 85 6.48 -23.99 -10.14
CA LEU A 85 6.98 -23.11 -9.09
C LEU A 85 8.52 -23.15 -9.05
N PRO A 86 9.19 -22.01 -8.80
CA PRO A 86 10.62 -21.99 -8.59
C PRO A 86 10.99 -22.73 -7.29
N LEU A 87 11.64 -23.88 -7.41
CA LEU A 87 11.96 -24.76 -6.28
C LEU A 87 13.36 -24.52 -5.70
N ASP A 88 14.27 -23.98 -6.51
CA ASP A 88 15.65 -23.73 -6.13
C ASP A 88 16.07 -22.26 -6.35
N ARG A 89 17.31 -21.95 -5.99
CA ARG A 89 17.86 -20.60 -6.10
C ARG A 89 18.03 -20.13 -7.55
N ALA A 90 18.38 -21.04 -8.47
CA ALA A 90 18.59 -20.71 -9.87
C ALA A 90 17.24 -20.36 -10.53
N GLN A 91 16.21 -21.15 -10.27
CA GLN A 91 14.84 -20.90 -10.74
C GLN A 91 14.26 -19.62 -10.15
N LEU A 92 14.52 -19.31 -8.86
CA LEU A 92 14.14 -18.02 -8.26
C LEU A 92 14.87 -16.84 -8.90
N LYS A 93 16.13 -17.01 -9.29
CA LYS A 93 16.88 -15.97 -10.01
C LYS A 93 16.23 -15.72 -11.38
N ALA A 94 15.92 -16.77 -12.12
CA ALA A 94 15.22 -16.65 -13.41
C ALA A 94 13.83 -16.01 -13.25
N ALA A 95 13.07 -16.40 -12.22
CA ALA A 95 11.78 -15.77 -11.91
C ALA A 95 11.93 -14.27 -11.60
N LYS A 96 12.96 -13.88 -10.87
CA LYS A 96 13.26 -12.47 -10.59
C LYS A 96 13.54 -11.69 -11.87
N GLU A 97 14.35 -12.23 -12.77
CA GLU A 97 14.67 -11.58 -14.05
C GLU A 97 13.42 -11.45 -14.93
N ALA A 98 12.59 -12.49 -15.00
CA ALA A 98 11.32 -12.47 -15.72
C ALA A 98 10.34 -11.43 -15.14
N LEU A 99 10.21 -11.34 -13.82
CA LEU A 99 9.36 -10.34 -13.15
C LEU A 99 9.82 -8.91 -13.47
N VAL A 100 11.11 -8.63 -13.41
CA VAL A 100 11.64 -7.31 -13.76
C VAL A 100 11.35 -6.96 -15.22
N ALA A 101 11.55 -7.90 -16.14
CA ALA A 101 11.23 -7.71 -17.57
C ALA A 101 9.72 -7.47 -17.75
N GLN A 102 8.87 -8.23 -17.07
CA GLN A 102 7.42 -8.11 -17.15
C GLN A 102 6.91 -6.76 -16.61
N VAL A 103 7.44 -6.28 -15.48
CA VAL A 103 7.07 -4.97 -14.93
C VAL A 103 7.46 -3.86 -15.91
N ARG A 104 8.67 -3.89 -16.47
CA ARG A 104 9.13 -2.90 -17.46
C ARG A 104 8.32 -2.94 -18.77
N SER A 105 7.84 -4.10 -19.19
CA SER A 105 6.99 -4.21 -20.37
C SER A 105 5.60 -3.60 -20.18
N ARG A 106 5.09 -3.61 -18.93
CA ARG A 106 3.78 -3.01 -18.58
C ARG A 106 3.88 -1.51 -18.30
N ASP A 107 4.99 -1.09 -17.73
CA ASP A 107 5.28 0.32 -17.39
C ASP A 107 6.71 0.64 -17.80
N ALA A 108 6.86 1.25 -18.99
CA ALA A 108 8.16 1.69 -19.51
C ALA A 108 8.85 2.74 -18.62
N THR A 109 8.10 3.39 -17.71
CA THR A 109 8.62 4.37 -16.75
C THR A 109 9.09 3.72 -15.45
N PHE A 110 9.00 2.38 -15.33
CA PHE A 110 9.39 1.68 -14.12
C PHE A 110 10.90 1.69 -13.92
N GLU A 111 11.31 2.22 -12.79
CA GLU A 111 12.70 2.29 -12.32
C GLU A 111 12.89 1.33 -11.15
N LEU A 112 13.63 0.24 -11.39
CA LEU A 112 13.97 -0.72 -10.33
C LEU A 112 15.02 -0.11 -9.40
N THR A 113 14.70 0.00 -8.12
CA THR A 113 15.62 0.45 -7.07
C THR A 113 16.41 -0.72 -6.49
N SER A 114 15.73 -1.83 -6.19
CA SER A 114 16.37 -3.04 -5.68
C SER A 114 15.55 -4.30 -5.97
N SER A 115 16.25 -5.44 -6.00
CA SER A 115 15.61 -6.75 -6.09
C SER A 115 16.40 -7.77 -5.31
N ARG A 116 15.70 -8.69 -4.63
CA ARG A 116 16.37 -9.75 -3.87
C ARG A 116 15.55 -11.05 -3.86
N LEU A 117 16.26 -12.14 -3.61
CA LEU A 117 15.65 -13.43 -3.32
C LEU A 117 15.40 -13.54 -1.82
N VAL A 118 14.20 -14.00 -1.44
CA VAL A 118 13.83 -14.29 -0.05
C VAL A 118 13.66 -15.80 0.08
N ILE A 119 14.60 -16.43 0.80
CA ILE A 119 14.58 -17.88 1.04
C ILE A 119 14.61 -18.10 2.55
N LYS A 120 13.52 -18.61 3.10
CA LYS A 120 13.37 -18.99 4.50
C LYS A 120 12.53 -20.26 4.60
N PRO A 121 12.51 -20.98 5.72
CA PRO A 121 11.69 -22.18 5.89
C PRO A 121 10.23 -21.92 5.46
N GLY A 122 9.72 -22.75 4.56
CA GLY A 122 8.35 -22.66 4.03
C GLY A 122 8.07 -21.48 3.08
N THR A 123 9.07 -20.65 2.75
CA THR A 123 8.86 -19.50 1.86
C THR A 123 10.01 -19.35 0.86
N ARG A 124 9.66 -19.35 -0.42
CA ARG A 124 10.53 -18.94 -1.53
C ARG A 124 9.88 -17.75 -2.19
N ALA A 125 10.59 -16.63 -2.29
CA ALA A 125 10.00 -15.42 -2.83
C ALA A 125 11.04 -14.56 -3.56
N VAL A 126 10.53 -13.70 -4.43
CA VAL A 126 11.25 -12.58 -5.05
C VAL A 126 10.66 -11.29 -4.50
N GLU A 127 11.52 -10.39 -4.07
CA GLU A 127 11.11 -9.05 -3.66
C GLU A 127 11.72 -8.02 -4.60
N LEU A 128 10.88 -7.09 -5.05
CA LEU A 128 11.27 -5.94 -5.87
C LEU A 128 10.90 -4.66 -5.14
N ILE A 129 11.75 -3.64 -5.25
CA ILE A 129 11.41 -2.26 -4.88
C ILE A 129 11.73 -1.39 -6.08
N GLY A 130 10.80 -0.55 -6.47
CA GLY A 130 10.97 0.35 -7.60
C GLY A 130 9.93 1.46 -7.61
N GLN A 131 10.06 2.34 -8.60
CA GLN A 131 9.11 3.41 -8.85
C GLN A 131 8.46 3.22 -10.21
N GLY A 132 7.17 3.47 -10.29
CA GLY A 132 6.41 3.37 -11.51
C GLY A 132 5.15 4.21 -11.44
N THR A 133 4.31 4.09 -12.47
CA THR A 133 3.03 4.78 -12.55
C THR A 133 1.91 3.82 -12.19
N ASN A 134 1.13 4.16 -11.17
CA ASN A 134 -0.08 3.42 -10.79
C ASN A 134 -1.27 4.39 -10.81
N GLN A 135 -2.30 4.08 -11.60
CA GLN A 135 -3.49 4.92 -11.78
C GLN A 135 -3.13 6.39 -12.14
N GLY A 136 -2.14 6.58 -13.02
CA GLY A 136 -1.69 7.90 -13.46
C GLY A 136 -0.83 8.67 -12.44
N GLN A 137 -0.52 8.09 -11.29
CA GLN A 137 0.29 8.72 -10.26
C GLN A 137 1.63 8.02 -10.08
N ARG A 138 2.70 8.79 -9.88
CA ARG A 138 4.02 8.23 -9.53
C ARG A 138 3.96 7.61 -8.14
N ARG A 139 4.31 6.34 -8.05
CA ARG A 139 4.30 5.55 -6.81
C ARG A 139 5.61 4.79 -6.65
N THR A 140 6.06 4.65 -5.41
CA THR A 140 7.09 3.65 -5.08
C THR A 140 6.39 2.41 -4.57
N VAL A 141 6.81 1.25 -5.05
CA VAL A 141 6.24 -0.06 -4.73
C VAL A 141 7.29 -0.97 -4.09
N ARG A 142 6.89 -1.68 -3.04
CA ARG A 142 7.51 -2.94 -2.61
C ARG A 142 6.60 -4.07 -3.05
N SER A 143 7.09 -4.94 -3.92
CA SER A 143 6.35 -6.09 -4.42
C SER A 143 7.05 -7.37 -3.95
N LEU A 144 6.31 -8.25 -3.26
CA LEU A 144 6.78 -9.55 -2.81
C LEU A 144 5.99 -10.65 -3.53
N HIS A 145 6.68 -11.45 -4.32
CA HIS A 145 6.14 -12.62 -5.03
C HIS A 145 6.55 -13.90 -4.30
N ALA A 146 5.67 -14.47 -3.51
CA ALA A 146 5.92 -15.69 -2.72
C ALA A 146 5.33 -16.91 -3.41
N TYR A 147 6.14 -17.97 -3.54
CA TYR A 147 5.81 -19.19 -4.26
C TYR A 147 5.65 -20.38 -3.31
N GLY A 148 4.57 -21.11 -3.46
CA GLY A 148 4.35 -22.32 -2.70
C GLY A 148 2.95 -22.91 -2.89
N ARG A 149 2.78 -24.17 -2.55
CA ARG A 149 1.48 -24.86 -2.54
C ARG A 149 0.69 -24.80 -3.86
N GLY A 150 1.39 -24.71 -5.00
CA GLY A 150 0.76 -24.65 -6.33
C GLY A 150 0.27 -23.28 -6.78
N TYR A 151 0.61 -22.21 -6.06
CA TYR A 151 0.24 -20.84 -6.40
C TYR A 151 1.31 -19.81 -6.06
N GLU A 152 1.13 -18.63 -6.59
CA GLU A 152 1.89 -17.43 -6.30
C GLU A 152 1.03 -16.47 -5.49
N VAL A 153 1.58 -15.97 -4.40
CA VAL A 153 1.00 -14.88 -3.62
C VAL A 153 1.81 -13.62 -3.89
N VAL A 154 1.13 -12.57 -4.32
CA VAL A 154 1.75 -11.26 -4.54
C VAL A 154 1.25 -10.30 -3.48
N VAL A 155 2.17 -9.58 -2.85
CA VAL A 155 1.88 -8.49 -1.92
C VAL A 155 2.51 -7.23 -2.48
N ASP A 156 1.69 -6.35 -3.05
CA ASP A 156 2.10 -5.08 -3.62
C ASP A 156 1.77 -3.94 -2.67
N ALA A 157 2.79 -3.27 -2.16
CA ALA A 157 2.67 -2.19 -1.20
C ALA A 157 3.11 -0.86 -1.84
N PHE A 158 2.19 0.09 -1.96
CA PHE A 158 2.36 1.34 -2.67
C PHE A 158 2.27 2.54 -1.74
N ALA A 159 3.16 3.52 -1.96
CA ALA A 159 3.05 4.84 -1.34
C ALA A 159 3.61 5.93 -2.28
N PRO A 160 3.27 7.22 -2.07
CA PRO A 160 3.94 8.32 -2.72
C PRO A 160 5.46 8.26 -2.46
N PRO A 161 6.32 8.61 -3.45
CA PRO A 161 7.76 8.51 -3.30
C PRO A 161 8.31 9.22 -2.06
N ALA A 162 7.81 10.41 -1.74
CA ALA A 162 8.22 11.20 -0.58
C ALA A 162 7.90 10.53 0.77
N ALA A 163 6.86 9.69 0.84
CA ALA A 163 6.45 9.01 2.06
C ALA A 163 6.99 7.58 2.16
N PHE A 164 7.44 7.00 1.04
CA PHE A 164 7.72 5.58 0.93
C PHE A 164 8.72 5.07 1.96
N ALA A 165 9.85 5.73 2.13
CA ALA A 165 10.91 5.24 3.04
C ALA A 165 10.39 5.04 4.46
N ARG A 166 9.64 6.02 5.00
CA ARG A 166 9.04 5.94 6.33
C ARG A 166 7.97 4.84 6.41
N VAL A 167 7.07 4.79 5.41
CA VAL A 167 5.97 3.81 5.40
C VAL A 167 6.53 2.39 5.19
N ASP A 168 7.56 2.24 4.39
CA ASP A 168 8.22 0.96 4.16
C ASP A 168 8.86 0.41 5.43
N GLU A 169 9.60 1.24 6.16
CA GLU A 169 10.20 0.86 7.43
C GLU A 169 9.17 0.45 8.47
N GLN A 170 8.14 1.27 8.64
CA GLN A 170 7.15 1.13 9.71
C GLN A 170 6.05 0.11 9.39
N THR A 171 5.76 -0.12 8.10
CA THR A 171 4.58 -0.88 7.67
C THR A 171 4.91 -1.96 6.63
N PHE A 172 5.35 -1.59 5.42
CA PHE A 172 5.44 -2.53 4.30
C PHE A 172 6.45 -3.64 4.56
N GLY A 173 7.64 -3.30 5.06
CA GLY A 173 8.65 -4.27 5.45
C GLY A 173 8.14 -5.24 6.53
N PRO A 174 7.60 -4.79 7.67
CA PRO A 174 6.97 -5.66 8.66
C PRO A 174 5.87 -6.57 8.10
N VAL A 175 4.97 -6.05 7.28
CA VAL A 175 3.88 -6.83 6.66
C VAL A 175 4.44 -7.92 5.75
N THR A 176 5.31 -7.58 4.80
CA THR A 176 5.87 -8.55 3.85
C THR A 176 6.74 -9.61 4.54
N ARG A 177 7.48 -9.25 5.60
CA ARG A 177 8.25 -10.21 6.40
C ARG A 177 7.36 -11.18 7.18
N SER A 178 6.15 -10.78 7.54
CA SER A 178 5.20 -11.60 8.30
C SER A 178 4.42 -12.61 7.44
N LEU A 179 4.46 -12.49 6.11
CA LEU A 179 3.73 -13.36 5.19
C LEU A 179 4.10 -14.83 5.40
N ARG A 180 3.08 -15.67 5.49
CA ARG A 180 3.17 -17.14 5.53
C ARG A 180 2.14 -17.75 4.59
N LEU A 181 2.56 -18.79 3.88
CA LEU A 181 1.67 -19.63 3.10
C LEU A 181 1.16 -20.76 4.02
N ILE A 182 -0.12 -20.75 4.32
CA ILE A 182 -0.78 -21.73 5.21
C ILE A 182 -1.58 -22.78 4.41
N PRO A 183 -1.94 -23.92 4.98
CA PRO A 183 -2.90 -24.83 4.36
C PRO A 183 -4.21 -24.10 4.08
N ARG A 184 -4.86 -24.47 2.97
CA ARG A 184 -6.21 -23.99 2.64
C ARG A 184 -7.24 -24.78 3.46
N ALA A 185 -8.25 -24.06 3.92
CA ALA A 185 -9.46 -24.66 4.47
C ALA A 185 -10.52 -24.77 3.38
#